data_0ab6aaf71b16d9a445902bee3e956268
#
_entry.id   0ab6aaf71b16d9a445902bee3e956268
#
_cell.length_a   1.000
_cell.length_b   1.000
_cell.length_c   1.000
_cell.angle_alpha   90.00
_cell.angle_beta   90.00
_cell.angle_gamma   90.00
#
_symmetry.space_group_name_H-M   'P 1'
#
loop_
_entity.id
_entity.type
_entity.pdbx_description
1 polymer ?
#
loop_
_entity_poly.entity_id
_entity_poly.type
_entity_poly.pdbx_seq_one_letter_code
_entity_poly.pdbx_strand_id
1 'polypeptide(L)'
;MTAQGQAKKTTYTAATSAAEARALADEMVSVMSELIAVIEQETELVRAGKLREGMSFGPKKTELSRHYVTTVGRLKASQNFMKQAAPELLAALHRHHDTFRAMLQVNLTVLATAHAISEKIVRGVNAEVQRKNIPSTYTAGGRRAAPGARHLTPLDVSRTL
;
A
#
# COMPACT_ATOMS: atom_id res chain seq x y z
N MET A 1 11.02 12.04 32.49
CA MET A 1 11.21 13.06 31.44
C MET A 1 10.61 12.53 30.16
N THR A 2 9.37 12.90 29.88
CA THR A 2 8.59 12.45 28.71
C THR A 2 8.84 13.45 27.58
N ALA A 3 9.61 13.05 26.57
CA ALA A 3 9.75 13.79 25.32
C ALA A 3 8.47 13.63 24.50
N GLN A 4 7.55 14.58 24.62
CA GLN A 4 6.42 14.72 23.71
C GLN A 4 6.95 15.17 22.36
N GLY A 5 6.94 14.25 21.37
CA GLY A 5 7.19 14.57 19.98
C GLY A 5 6.13 15.55 19.47
N GLN A 6 6.48 16.83 19.38
CA GLN A 6 5.66 17.82 18.71
C GLN A 6 5.59 17.46 17.22
N ALA A 7 4.46 16.89 16.81
CA ALA A 7 4.12 16.75 15.39
C ALA A 7 4.16 18.16 14.77
N LYS A 8 5.08 18.38 13.82
CA LYS A 8 5.18 19.62 13.05
C LYS A 8 3.83 19.84 12.36
N LYS A 9 3.06 20.81 12.84
CA LYS A 9 1.79 21.23 12.24
C LYS A 9 2.13 21.88 10.90
N THR A 10 2.01 21.13 9.82
CA THR A 10 2.18 21.68 8.46
C THR A 10 1.05 22.68 8.21
N THR A 11 1.37 23.95 8.13
CA THR A 11 0.39 25.00 7.83
C THR A 11 0.23 25.06 6.31
N TYR A 12 -0.96 24.74 5.82
CA TYR A 12 -1.30 24.81 4.39
C TYR A 12 -1.91 26.17 4.07
N THR A 13 -1.52 26.75 2.94
CA THR A 13 -2.08 28.00 2.45
C THR A 13 -3.48 27.73 1.87
N ALA A 14 -4.49 28.47 2.37
CA ALA A 14 -5.86 28.39 1.88
C ALA A 14 -6.00 29.20 0.58
N ALA A 15 -6.91 28.76 -0.31
CA ALA A 15 -7.29 29.53 -1.49
C ALA A 15 -8.04 30.82 -1.06
N THR A 16 -7.67 31.92 -1.68
CA THR A 16 -8.22 33.27 -1.40
C THR A 16 -9.10 33.82 -2.53
N SER A 17 -9.08 33.13 -3.70
CA SER A 17 -9.87 33.51 -4.88
C SER A 17 -10.59 32.31 -5.50
N ALA A 18 -11.65 32.58 -6.27
CA ALA A 18 -12.38 31.55 -7.00
C ALA A 18 -11.47 30.82 -8.03
N ALA A 19 -10.53 31.54 -8.65
CA ALA A 19 -9.56 30.97 -9.58
C ALA A 19 -8.61 29.99 -8.88
N GLU A 20 -8.09 30.35 -7.69
CA GLU A 20 -7.25 29.48 -6.88
C GLU A 20 -8.01 28.24 -6.37
N ALA A 21 -9.27 28.41 -5.97
CA ALA A 21 -10.12 27.30 -5.55
C ALA A 21 -10.35 26.30 -6.69
N ARG A 22 -10.59 26.81 -7.90
CA ARG A 22 -10.75 25.98 -9.11
C ARG A 22 -9.45 25.26 -9.45
N ALA A 23 -8.33 25.97 -9.51
CA ALA A 23 -7.03 25.38 -9.78
C ALA A 23 -6.66 24.27 -8.78
N LEU A 24 -6.97 24.47 -7.49
CA LEU A 24 -6.76 23.48 -6.44
C LEU A 24 -7.66 22.24 -6.59
N ALA A 25 -8.90 22.44 -7.05
CA ALA A 25 -9.81 21.34 -7.34
C ALA A 25 -9.34 20.54 -8.55
N ASP A 26 -8.90 21.20 -9.61
CA ASP A 26 -8.38 20.58 -10.83
C ASP A 26 -7.09 19.79 -10.52
N GLU A 27 -6.19 20.35 -9.69
CA GLU A 27 -5.01 19.68 -9.18
C GLU A 27 -5.37 18.38 -8.44
N MET A 28 -6.39 18.43 -7.57
CA MET A 28 -6.85 17.26 -6.82
C MET A 28 -7.43 16.17 -7.73
N VAL A 29 -8.25 16.55 -8.72
CA VAL A 29 -8.80 15.62 -9.72
C VAL A 29 -7.68 14.96 -10.52
N SER A 30 -6.69 15.73 -10.96
CA SER A 30 -5.52 15.21 -11.69
C SER A 30 -4.76 14.18 -10.88
N VAL A 31 -4.40 14.50 -9.64
CA VAL A 31 -3.66 13.59 -8.76
C VAL A 31 -4.44 12.32 -8.47
N MET A 32 -5.75 12.42 -8.21
CA MET A 32 -6.60 11.23 -8.01
C MET A 32 -6.67 10.37 -9.27
N SER A 33 -6.79 10.97 -10.44
CA SER A 33 -6.84 10.25 -11.72
C SER A 33 -5.54 9.52 -12.02
N GLU A 34 -4.39 10.16 -11.77
CA GLU A 34 -3.08 9.54 -11.92
C GLU A 34 -2.87 8.39 -10.93
N LEU A 35 -3.30 8.56 -9.68
CA LEU A 35 -3.26 7.49 -8.67
C LEU A 35 -4.14 6.31 -9.08
N ILE A 36 -5.36 6.55 -9.55
CA ILE A 36 -6.25 5.50 -10.04
C ILE A 36 -5.58 4.72 -11.16
N ALA A 37 -5.01 5.39 -12.16
CA ALA A 37 -4.36 4.72 -13.28
C ALA A 37 -3.20 3.81 -12.84
N VAL A 38 -2.37 4.27 -11.90
CA VAL A 38 -1.27 3.47 -11.35
C VAL A 38 -1.80 2.28 -10.55
N ILE A 39 -2.83 2.50 -9.73
CA ILE A 39 -3.46 1.47 -8.89
C ILE A 39 -4.14 0.39 -9.74
N GLU A 40 -4.83 0.77 -10.82
CA GLU A 40 -5.43 -0.18 -11.75
C GLU A 40 -4.38 -1.06 -12.43
N GLN A 41 -3.31 -0.46 -12.93
CA GLN A 41 -2.20 -1.20 -13.55
C GLN A 41 -1.54 -2.18 -12.55
N GLU A 42 -1.28 -1.74 -11.33
CA GLU A 42 -0.76 -2.61 -10.27
C GLU A 42 -1.71 -3.76 -9.98
N THR A 43 -3.00 -3.45 -9.82
CA THR A 43 -4.04 -4.45 -9.53
C THR A 43 -4.12 -5.53 -10.60
N GLU A 44 -4.08 -5.15 -11.88
CA GLU A 44 -4.11 -6.08 -13.01
C GLU A 44 -2.86 -6.97 -13.05
N LEU A 45 -1.68 -6.40 -12.82
CA LEU A 45 -0.44 -7.18 -12.76
C LEU A 45 -0.43 -8.17 -11.59
N VAL A 46 -0.89 -7.74 -10.42
CA VAL A 46 -0.99 -8.61 -9.24
C VAL A 46 -2.00 -9.75 -9.46
N ARG A 47 -3.16 -9.46 -10.08
CA ARG A 47 -4.14 -10.49 -10.46
C ARG A 47 -3.58 -11.50 -11.46
N ALA A 48 -2.75 -11.03 -12.38
CA ALA A 48 -2.06 -11.88 -13.36
C ALA A 48 -0.87 -12.67 -12.76
N GLY A 49 -0.60 -12.54 -11.46
CA GLY A 49 0.54 -13.18 -10.79
C GLY A 49 1.89 -12.52 -11.05
N LYS A 50 1.92 -11.38 -11.73
CA LYS A 50 3.14 -10.62 -12.06
C LYS A 50 3.54 -9.67 -10.93
N LEU A 51 3.77 -10.22 -9.74
CA LEU A 51 4.00 -9.47 -8.52
C LEU A 51 5.18 -8.49 -8.63
N ARG A 52 6.30 -8.93 -9.23
CA ARG A 52 7.50 -8.09 -9.38
C ARG A 52 7.21 -6.86 -10.24
N GLU A 53 6.47 -7.03 -11.33
CA GLU A 53 6.08 -5.94 -12.22
C GLU A 53 5.10 -4.98 -11.49
N GLY A 54 4.13 -5.51 -10.74
CA GLY A 54 3.22 -4.72 -9.91
C GLY A 54 3.97 -3.90 -8.86
N MET A 55 4.93 -4.48 -8.16
CA MET A 55 5.75 -3.79 -7.14
C MET A 55 6.59 -2.64 -7.72
N SER A 56 6.92 -2.65 -9.01
CA SER A 56 7.68 -1.57 -9.65
C SER A 56 6.97 -0.21 -9.64
N PHE A 57 5.64 -0.19 -9.43
CA PHE A 57 4.86 1.04 -9.29
C PHE A 57 4.98 1.72 -7.91
N GLY A 58 5.61 1.06 -6.93
CA GLY A 58 5.76 1.57 -5.56
C GLY A 58 6.29 2.99 -5.46
N PRO A 59 7.43 3.34 -6.08
CA PRO A 59 7.99 4.70 -6.03
C PRO A 59 7.03 5.75 -6.58
N LYS A 60 6.42 5.52 -7.76
CA LYS A 60 5.45 6.43 -8.38
C LYS A 60 4.20 6.60 -7.51
N LYS A 61 3.70 5.51 -6.95
CA LYS A 61 2.56 5.52 -6.03
C LYS A 61 2.86 6.35 -4.76
N THR A 62 4.07 6.22 -4.21
CA THR A 62 4.52 6.98 -3.04
C THR A 62 4.58 8.48 -3.33
N GLU A 63 5.11 8.87 -4.49
CA GLU A 63 5.20 10.27 -4.91
C GLU A 63 3.80 10.89 -5.08
N LEU A 64 2.93 10.23 -5.83
CA LEU A 64 1.55 10.66 -6.04
C LEU A 64 0.75 10.71 -4.73
N SER A 65 0.98 9.76 -3.82
CA SER A 65 0.33 9.76 -2.49
C SER A 65 0.77 10.95 -1.65
N ARG A 66 2.04 11.35 -1.72
CA ARG A 66 2.54 12.55 -1.04
C ARG A 66 1.88 13.80 -1.60
N HIS A 67 1.78 13.91 -2.92
CA HIS A 67 1.10 15.02 -3.59
C HIS A 67 -0.38 15.07 -3.19
N TYR A 68 -1.08 13.92 -3.20
CA TYR A 68 -2.47 13.80 -2.74
C TYR A 68 -2.64 14.33 -1.30
N VAL A 69 -1.82 13.89 -0.36
CA VAL A 69 -1.91 14.33 1.05
C VAL A 69 -1.71 15.84 1.18
N THR A 70 -0.75 16.41 0.44
CA THR A 70 -0.50 17.86 0.44
C THR A 70 -1.71 18.62 -0.11
N THR A 71 -2.27 18.17 -1.24
CA THR A 71 -3.43 18.80 -1.87
C THR A 71 -4.69 18.70 -0.99
N VAL A 72 -4.90 17.56 -0.31
CA VAL A 72 -5.95 17.39 0.70
C VAL A 72 -5.80 18.41 1.84
N GLY A 73 -4.57 18.64 2.32
CA GLY A 73 -4.29 19.65 3.35
C GLY A 73 -4.70 21.06 2.92
N ARG A 74 -4.36 21.44 1.68
CA ARG A 74 -4.74 22.74 1.08
C ARG A 74 -6.26 22.86 0.89
N LEU A 75 -6.91 21.79 0.42
CA LEU A 75 -8.39 21.75 0.29
C LEU A 75 -9.10 21.91 1.63
N LYS A 76 -8.61 21.24 2.68
CA LYS A 76 -9.15 21.40 4.03
C LYS A 76 -9.01 22.84 4.55
N ALA A 77 -7.86 23.46 4.32
CA ALA A 77 -7.64 24.87 4.67
C ALA A 77 -8.58 25.81 3.90
N SER A 78 -8.94 25.46 2.66
CA SER A 78 -9.80 26.23 1.77
C SER A 78 -11.29 25.92 1.90
N GLN A 79 -11.68 24.95 2.73
CA GLN A 79 -13.04 24.38 2.75
C GLN A 79 -14.13 25.41 2.97
N ASN A 80 -13.95 26.36 3.88
CA ASN A 80 -14.95 27.38 4.19
C ASN A 80 -15.16 28.32 3.00
N PHE A 81 -14.08 28.72 2.34
CA PHE A 81 -14.15 29.53 1.14
C PHE A 81 -14.84 28.78 0.00
N MET A 82 -14.49 27.53 -0.25
CA MET A 82 -15.08 26.69 -1.31
C MET A 82 -16.57 26.42 -1.10
N LYS A 83 -17.02 26.24 0.14
CA LYS A 83 -18.45 26.07 0.47
C LYS A 83 -19.29 27.29 0.10
N GLN A 84 -18.72 28.49 0.21
CA GLN A 84 -19.40 29.74 -0.09
C GLN A 84 -19.28 30.13 -1.57
N ALA A 85 -18.08 29.96 -2.14
CA ALA A 85 -17.78 30.49 -3.47
C ALA A 85 -18.03 29.50 -4.62
N ALA A 86 -17.97 28.16 -4.34
CA ALA A 86 -18.07 27.13 -5.38
C ALA A 86 -18.60 25.79 -4.81
N PRO A 87 -19.83 25.71 -4.30
CA PRO A 87 -20.39 24.51 -3.70
C PRO A 87 -20.52 23.34 -4.69
N GLU A 88 -20.80 23.62 -5.96
CA GLU A 88 -20.87 22.61 -7.03
C GLU A 88 -19.52 21.96 -7.32
N LEU A 89 -18.43 22.72 -7.21
CA LEU A 89 -17.07 22.21 -7.36
C LEU A 89 -16.72 21.27 -6.22
N LEU A 90 -17.09 21.62 -4.99
CA LEU A 90 -16.90 20.79 -3.82
C LEU A 90 -17.70 19.48 -3.93
N ALA A 91 -18.94 19.52 -4.43
CA ALA A 91 -19.76 18.34 -4.67
C ALA A 91 -19.16 17.42 -5.75
N ALA A 92 -18.59 17.99 -6.82
CA ALA A 92 -17.88 17.24 -7.84
C ALA A 92 -16.64 16.55 -7.27
N LEU A 93 -15.84 17.23 -6.47
CA LEU A 93 -14.68 16.66 -5.78
C LEU A 93 -15.07 15.49 -4.86
N HIS A 94 -16.16 15.60 -4.12
CA HIS A 94 -16.64 14.52 -3.28
C HIS A 94 -16.96 13.26 -4.10
N ARG A 95 -17.67 13.40 -5.22
CA ARG A 95 -17.96 12.26 -6.11
C ARG A 95 -16.70 11.60 -6.67
N HIS A 96 -15.71 12.39 -7.11
CA HIS A 96 -14.41 11.86 -7.54
C HIS A 96 -13.68 11.14 -6.42
N HIS A 97 -13.71 11.69 -5.22
CA HIS A 97 -13.09 11.08 -4.06
C HIS A 97 -13.74 9.76 -3.65
N ASP A 98 -15.07 9.65 -3.76
CA ASP A 98 -15.78 8.40 -3.46
C ASP A 98 -15.40 7.29 -4.45
N THR A 99 -15.31 7.61 -5.75
CA THR A 99 -14.81 6.69 -6.77
C THR A 99 -13.36 6.27 -6.47
N PHE A 100 -12.50 7.22 -6.14
CA PHE A 100 -11.11 6.96 -5.77
C PHE A 100 -11.00 6.02 -4.57
N ARG A 101 -11.79 6.23 -3.52
CA ARG A 101 -11.84 5.35 -2.34
C ARG A 101 -12.28 3.93 -2.69
N ALA A 102 -13.28 3.78 -3.56
CA ALA A 102 -13.74 2.47 -4.01
C ALA A 102 -12.62 1.70 -4.74
N MET A 103 -11.89 2.36 -5.62
CA MET A 103 -10.76 1.77 -6.34
C MET A 103 -9.60 1.39 -5.41
N LEU A 104 -9.28 2.24 -4.43
CA LEU A 104 -8.31 1.93 -3.38
C LEU A 104 -8.70 0.67 -2.59
N GLN A 105 -9.97 0.52 -2.24
CA GLN A 105 -10.46 -0.64 -1.50
C GLN A 105 -10.29 -1.93 -2.31
N VAL A 106 -10.57 -1.89 -3.60
CA VAL A 106 -10.35 -3.03 -4.51
C VAL A 106 -8.86 -3.40 -4.56
N ASN A 107 -7.98 -2.42 -4.74
CA ASN A 107 -6.53 -2.65 -4.78
C ASN A 107 -6.03 -3.27 -3.46
N LEU A 108 -6.43 -2.72 -2.31
CA LEU A 108 -6.06 -3.25 -1.00
C LEU A 108 -6.48 -4.71 -0.83
N THR A 109 -7.68 -5.05 -1.27
CA THR A 109 -8.19 -6.44 -1.20
C THR A 109 -7.36 -7.38 -2.07
N VAL A 110 -7.02 -6.97 -3.28
CA VAL A 110 -6.18 -7.76 -4.21
C VAL A 110 -4.78 -7.94 -3.66
N LEU A 111 -4.15 -6.89 -3.16
CA LEU A 111 -2.81 -6.96 -2.55
C LEU A 111 -2.79 -7.84 -1.29
N ALA A 112 -3.77 -7.72 -0.42
CA ALA A 112 -3.90 -8.55 0.78
C ALA A 112 -4.06 -10.04 0.42
N THR A 113 -4.85 -10.35 -0.60
CA THR A 113 -5.03 -11.72 -1.10
C THR A 113 -3.73 -12.27 -1.67
N ALA A 114 -3.03 -11.52 -2.51
CA ALA A 114 -1.75 -11.91 -3.08
C ALA A 114 -0.69 -12.13 -1.99
N HIS A 115 -0.64 -11.28 -0.97
CA HIS A 115 0.24 -11.43 0.17
C HIS A 115 -0.04 -12.73 0.95
N ALA A 116 -1.31 -13.01 1.26
CA ALA A 116 -1.71 -14.22 1.97
C ALA A 116 -1.35 -15.50 1.19
N ILE A 117 -1.52 -15.50 -0.14
CA ILE A 117 -1.13 -16.61 -1.01
C ILE A 117 0.40 -16.79 -0.99
N SER A 118 1.16 -15.71 -1.12
CA SER A 118 2.62 -15.76 -1.09
C SER A 118 3.15 -16.29 0.24
N GLU A 119 2.61 -15.85 1.36
CA GLU A 119 2.97 -16.39 2.69
C GLU A 119 2.66 -17.87 2.81
N LYS A 120 1.52 -18.33 2.29
CA LYS A 120 1.14 -19.74 2.31
C LYS A 120 2.11 -20.59 1.50
N ILE A 121 2.54 -20.13 0.33
CA ILE A 121 3.54 -20.79 -0.51
C ILE A 121 4.88 -20.89 0.23
N VAL A 122 5.37 -19.78 0.78
CA VAL A 122 6.65 -19.75 1.52
C VAL A 122 6.62 -20.72 2.70
N ARG A 123 5.53 -20.72 3.48
CA ARG A 123 5.38 -21.67 4.60
C ARG A 123 5.34 -23.12 4.12
N GLY A 124 4.66 -23.42 3.03
CA GLY A 124 4.61 -24.76 2.43
C GLY A 124 5.97 -25.23 1.97
N VAL A 125 6.73 -24.38 1.27
CA VAL A 125 8.09 -24.68 0.82
C VAL A 125 9.02 -24.92 2.01
N ASN A 126 8.97 -24.07 3.05
CA ASN A 126 9.78 -24.24 4.26
C ASN A 126 9.47 -25.56 4.97
N ALA A 127 8.20 -25.90 5.11
CA ALA A 127 7.78 -27.16 5.72
C ALA A 127 8.31 -28.37 4.93
N GLU A 128 8.26 -28.32 3.60
CA GLU A 128 8.76 -29.39 2.74
C GLU A 128 10.30 -29.52 2.79
N VAL A 129 11.02 -28.39 2.80
CA VAL A 129 12.48 -28.36 2.96
C VAL A 129 12.86 -28.93 4.31
N GLN A 130 12.19 -28.57 5.39
CA GLN A 130 12.42 -29.11 6.72
C GLN A 130 12.15 -30.61 6.75
N ARG A 131 11.05 -31.09 6.13
CA ARG A 131 10.72 -32.51 6.05
C ARG A 131 11.79 -33.32 5.30
N LYS A 132 12.35 -32.79 4.22
CA LYS A 132 13.44 -33.41 3.46
C LYS A 132 14.78 -33.39 4.21
N ASN A 133 14.99 -32.40 5.05
CA ASN A 133 16.22 -32.27 5.84
C ASN A 133 16.18 -33.02 7.18
N ILE A 134 15.03 -33.60 7.55
CA ILE A 134 14.97 -34.55 8.70
C ILE A 134 15.61 -35.86 8.24
N PRO A 135 16.75 -36.27 8.81
CA PRO A 135 17.35 -37.57 8.48
C PRO A 135 16.32 -38.66 8.81
N SER A 136 16.25 -39.68 7.93
CA SER A 136 15.42 -40.86 8.19
C SER A 136 15.67 -41.34 9.61
N THR A 137 14.64 -41.29 10.45
CA THR A 137 14.75 -41.50 11.90
C THR A 137 15.03 -42.94 12.27
N TYR A 138 15.21 -43.83 11.28
CA TYR A 138 15.49 -45.24 11.50
C TYR A 138 16.76 -45.63 10.77
N THR A 139 17.73 -46.19 11.52
CA THR A 139 18.87 -46.91 10.96
C THR A 139 18.39 -48.23 10.38
N ALA A 140 19.17 -48.84 9.47
CA ALA A 140 18.87 -50.14 8.90
C ALA A 140 18.63 -51.24 9.95
N GLY A 141 18.95 -51.01 11.23
CA GLY A 141 18.71 -51.88 12.36
C GLY A 141 17.50 -51.52 13.22
N GLY A 142 16.57 -50.65 12.76
CA GLY A 142 15.33 -50.31 13.46
C GLY A 142 15.48 -49.43 14.73
N ARG A 143 16.67 -48.89 14.99
CA ARG A 143 16.90 -47.98 16.13
C ARG A 143 16.67 -46.54 15.74
N ARG A 144 16.03 -45.79 16.64
CA ARG A 144 15.81 -44.34 16.49
C ARG A 144 17.17 -43.64 16.49
N ALA A 145 17.53 -42.99 15.37
CA ALA A 145 18.72 -42.16 15.31
C ALA A 145 18.46 -40.88 16.09
N ALA A 146 19.37 -40.48 16.98
CA ALA A 146 19.30 -39.18 17.64
C ALA A 146 19.40 -38.08 16.58
N PRO A 147 18.57 -37.01 16.65
CA PRO A 147 18.65 -35.90 15.72
C PRO A 147 20.03 -35.25 15.87
N GLY A 148 20.85 -35.35 14.84
CA GLY A 148 22.10 -34.63 14.76
C GLY A 148 21.82 -33.13 14.70
N ALA A 149 22.49 -32.37 15.57
CA ALA A 149 22.40 -30.90 15.64
C ALA A 149 23.08 -30.25 14.41
N ARG A 150 22.55 -30.48 13.21
CA ARG A 150 23.05 -29.84 11.98
C ARG A 150 21.95 -29.00 11.35
N HIS A 151 22.14 -27.70 11.53
CA HIS A 151 21.65 -26.60 10.69
C HIS A 151 20.13 -26.52 10.46
N LEU A 152 19.42 -26.16 11.50
CA LEU A 152 18.19 -25.38 11.37
C LEU A 152 18.59 -23.89 11.16
N THR A 153 19.05 -23.53 9.99
CA THR A 153 19.07 -22.12 9.61
C THR A 153 17.69 -21.77 9.09
N PRO A 154 16.93 -20.93 9.78
CA PRO A 154 15.70 -20.40 9.23
C PRO A 154 16.04 -19.64 7.95
N LEU A 155 15.28 -19.85 6.88
CA LEU A 155 15.35 -18.97 5.71
C LEU A 155 14.84 -17.59 6.16
N ASP A 156 15.76 -16.65 6.27
CA ASP A 156 15.46 -15.26 6.60
C ASP A 156 14.79 -14.61 5.39
N VAL A 157 13.46 -14.60 5.40
CA VAL A 157 12.68 -13.89 4.39
C VAL A 157 12.63 -12.45 4.84
N SER A 158 13.49 -11.63 4.23
CA SER A 158 13.50 -10.18 4.43
C SER A 158 12.10 -9.59 4.14
N ARG A 159 11.41 -9.18 5.20
CA ARG A 159 10.16 -8.44 5.13
C ARG A 159 10.46 -6.97 4.79
N THR A 160 10.57 -6.68 3.52
CA THR A 160 10.51 -5.30 3.02
C THR A 160 9.28 -5.18 2.14
N LEU A 161 8.21 -4.66 2.75
CA LEU A 161 7.06 -4.07 2.08
C LEU A 161 7.02 -2.59 2.41
#